data_12dab9df58fd13da474250f87a50b535
#
_entry.id   12dab9df58fd13da474250f87a50b535
#
_cell.length_a   1.000
_cell.length_b   1.000
_cell.length_c   1.000
_cell.angle_alpha   90.00
_cell.angle_beta   90.00
_cell.angle_gamma   90.00
#
_symmetry.space_group_name_H-M   'P 1'
#
loop_
_entity.id
_entity.type
_entity.pdbx_description
1 polymer ?
#
loop_
_entity_poly.entity_id
_entity_poly.type
_entity_poly.pdbx_seq_one_letter_code
_entity_poly.pdbx_strand_id
1 'polypeptide(L)'
;MKIFVCEDDPRQRENMVSIIKNYIMIEEKPMELALATDDPYEVLEQSKEMNDIGCYFLDIQLEADMNGIKLGSEIRKHDPV
;
A
#
# COMPACT_ATOMS: atom_id res chain seq x y z
N MET A 1 -5.22 1.24 -11.75
CA MET A 1 -4.51 1.71 -10.54
C MET A 1 -4.44 0.59 -9.51
N LYS A 2 -3.29 0.39 -8.92
CA LYS A 2 -3.10 -0.62 -7.88
C LYS A 2 -2.96 0.04 -6.51
N ILE A 3 -3.55 -0.59 -5.49
CA ILE A 3 -3.55 -0.06 -4.13
C ILE A 3 -2.71 -0.97 -3.25
N PHE A 4 -1.81 -0.36 -2.49
CA PHE A 4 -0.95 -1.05 -1.55
C PHE A 4 -1.24 -0.55 -0.15
N VAL A 5 -1.37 -1.48 0.81
CA VAL A 5 -1.60 -1.17 2.22
C VAL A 5 -0.44 -1.75 3.02
N CYS A 6 0.19 -0.91 3.85
CA CYS A 6 1.22 -1.35 4.78
C CYS A 6 0.83 -0.90 6.18
N GLU A 7 0.46 -1.84 7.02
CA GLU A 7 -0.03 -1.61 8.37
C GLU A 7 0.38 -2.78 9.25
N ASP A 8 1.05 -2.50 10.37
CA ASP A 8 1.55 -3.55 11.27
C ASP A 8 0.46 -4.16 12.16
N ASP A 9 -0.60 -3.41 12.48
CA ASP A 9 -1.71 -3.93 13.28
C ASP A 9 -2.65 -4.74 12.38
N PRO A 10 -2.78 -6.07 12.62
CA PRO A 10 -3.64 -6.90 11.75
C PRO A 10 -5.09 -6.46 11.72
N ARG A 11 -5.62 -5.96 12.85
CA ARG A 11 -7.01 -5.49 12.92
C ARG A 11 -7.22 -4.24 12.08
N GLN A 12 -6.32 -3.27 12.21
CA GLN A 12 -6.38 -2.04 11.42
C GLN A 12 -6.16 -2.33 9.94
N ARG A 13 -5.25 -3.25 9.62
CA ARG A 13 -5.00 -3.65 8.25
C ARG A 13 -6.26 -4.25 7.61
N GLU A 14 -6.94 -5.15 8.33
CA GLU A 14 -8.18 -5.75 7.84
C GLU A 14 -9.28 -4.72 7.64
N ASN A 15 -9.41 -3.75 8.56
CA ASN A 15 -10.37 -2.67 8.43
C ASN A 15 -10.10 -1.83 7.19
N MET A 16 -8.85 -1.48 6.95
CA MET A 16 -8.46 -0.71 5.76
C MET A 16 -8.78 -1.49 4.48
N VAL A 17 -8.47 -2.78 4.46
CA VAL A 17 -8.75 -3.64 3.31
C VAL A 17 -10.26 -3.68 3.03
N SER A 18 -11.08 -3.84 4.06
CA SER A 18 -12.54 -3.87 3.92
C SER A 18 -13.08 -2.56 3.35
N ILE A 19 -12.61 -1.44 3.87
CA ILE A 19 -13.03 -0.10 3.42
C ILE A 19 -12.65 0.09 1.95
N ILE A 20 -11.43 -0.28 1.58
CA ILE A 20 -10.93 -0.13 0.22
C ILE A 20 -11.72 -1.01 -0.75
N LYS A 21 -11.96 -2.26 -0.39
CA LYS A 21 -12.72 -3.18 -1.24
C LYS A 21 -14.16 -2.71 -1.44
N ASN A 22 -14.78 -2.20 -0.38
CA ASN A 22 -16.14 -1.67 -0.48
C ASN A 22 -16.18 -0.43 -1.37
N TYR A 23 -15.19 0.45 -1.24
CA TYR A 23 -15.09 1.63 -2.09
C TYR A 23 -14.96 1.27 -3.56
N ILE A 24 -14.08 0.33 -3.88
CA ILE A 24 -13.87 -0.12 -5.26
C ILE A 24 -15.16 -0.70 -5.84
N MET A 25 -15.87 -1.51 -5.06
CA MET A 25 -17.10 -2.15 -5.51
C MET A 25 -18.24 -1.15 -5.72
N ILE A 26 -18.41 -0.21 -4.78
CA ILE A 26 -19.50 0.78 -4.85
C ILE A 26 -19.27 1.79 -5.97
N GLU A 27 -18.05 2.27 -6.10
CA GLU A 27 -17.71 3.31 -7.07
C GLU A 27 -17.41 2.75 -8.46
N GLU A 28 -17.29 1.45 -8.60
CA GLU A 28 -16.97 0.77 -9.86
C GLU A 28 -15.71 1.33 -10.51
N LYS A 29 -14.71 1.69 -9.69
CA LYS A 29 -13.45 2.25 -10.18
C LYS A 29 -12.53 1.16 -10.72
N PRO A 30 -11.70 1.46 -11.74
CA PRO A 30 -10.72 0.49 -12.27
C PRO A 30 -9.49 0.39 -11.37
N MET A 31 -9.71 0.04 -10.10
CA MET A 31 -8.68 -0.10 -9.08
C MET A 31 -8.69 -1.50 -8.53
N GLU A 32 -7.53 -1.99 -8.09
CA GLU A 32 -7.46 -3.27 -7.39
C GLU A 32 -6.53 -3.17 -6.19
N LEU A 33 -6.87 -3.91 -5.14
CA LEU A 33 -5.99 -4.05 -3.98
C LEU A 33 -4.92 -5.06 -4.34
N ALA A 34 -3.70 -4.58 -4.58
CA ALA A 34 -2.59 -5.42 -5.00
C ALA A 34 -1.90 -6.12 -3.83
N LEU A 35 -1.80 -5.45 -2.68
CA LEU A 35 -1.08 -5.99 -1.53
C LEU A 35 -1.56 -5.32 -0.25
N ALA A 36 -1.74 -6.13 0.80
CA ALA A 36 -1.94 -5.65 2.16
C ALA A 36 -0.99 -6.45 3.06
N THR A 37 -0.06 -5.77 3.71
CA THR A 37 1.02 -6.43 4.44
C THR A 37 1.47 -5.61 5.64
N ASP A 38 2.20 -6.26 6.53
CA ASP A 38 2.92 -5.58 7.61
C ASP A 38 4.40 -5.38 7.27
N ASP A 39 4.84 -5.85 6.12
CA ASP A 39 6.24 -5.80 5.71
C ASP A 39 6.46 -4.71 4.65
N PRO A 40 7.11 -3.59 5.01
CA PRO A 40 7.36 -2.52 4.05
C PRO A 40 8.25 -2.94 2.88
N TYR A 41 9.10 -3.94 3.07
CA TYR A 41 9.97 -4.43 1.99
C TYR A 41 9.16 -5.14 0.91
N GLU A 42 8.06 -5.81 1.27
CA GLU A 42 7.14 -6.39 0.29
C GLU A 42 6.52 -5.31 -0.59
N VAL A 43 6.09 -4.20 0.01
CA VAL A 43 5.52 -3.09 -0.73
C VAL A 43 6.55 -2.53 -1.71
N LEU A 44 7.78 -2.34 -1.24
CA LEU A 44 8.85 -1.83 -2.08
C LEU A 44 9.14 -2.75 -3.26
N GLU A 45 9.24 -4.07 -3.02
CA GLU A 45 9.48 -5.04 -4.08
C GLU A 45 8.37 -5.05 -5.13
N GLN A 46 7.12 -5.03 -4.67
CA GLN A 46 5.97 -4.99 -5.58
C GLN A 46 5.93 -3.71 -6.39
N SER A 47 6.30 -2.58 -5.78
CA SER A 47 6.31 -1.30 -6.49
C SER A 47 7.34 -1.26 -7.62
N LYS A 48 8.46 -1.94 -7.46
CA LYS A 48 9.50 -2.01 -8.48
C LYS A 48 9.05 -2.77 -9.72
N GLU A 49 8.17 -3.74 -9.55
CA GLU A 49 7.69 -4.59 -10.64
C GLU A 49 6.42 -4.05 -11.28
N MET A 50 5.86 -2.98 -10.72
CA MET A 50 4.58 -2.45 -11.17
C MET A 50 4.72 -1.58 -12.39
N ASN A 51 3.81 -1.77 -13.36
CA ASN A 51 3.74 -0.97 -14.58
C ASN A 51 2.52 -0.05 -14.62
N ASP A 52 1.97 0.27 -13.45
CA ASP A 52 0.74 1.05 -13.34
C ASP A 52 0.90 2.08 -12.22
N ILE A 53 -0.06 2.98 -12.11
CA ILE A 53 -0.08 3.98 -11.03
C ILE A 53 -0.39 3.28 -9.71
N GLY A 54 0.39 3.58 -8.69
CA GLY A 54 0.21 3.03 -7.35
C GLY A 54 -0.38 4.05 -6.38
N CYS A 55 -1.28 3.58 -5.52
CA CYS A 55 -1.80 4.35 -4.40
C CYS A 55 -1.38 3.62 -3.12
N TYR A 56 -0.68 4.33 -2.24
CA TYR A 56 -0.03 3.71 -1.09
C TYR A 56 -0.60 4.24 0.22
N PHE A 57 -1.11 3.34 1.06
CA PHE A 57 -1.55 3.64 2.42
C PHE A 57 -0.50 3.08 3.37
N LEU A 58 0.30 3.97 3.95
CA LEU A 58 1.45 3.58 4.75
C LEU A 58 1.30 4.07 6.18
N ASP A 59 1.50 3.16 7.16
CA ASP A 59 1.58 3.52 8.56
C ASP A 59 3.02 3.95 8.88
N ILE A 60 3.19 5.20 9.23
CA ILE A 60 4.51 5.76 9.55
C ILE A 60 5.06 5.27 10.89
N GLN A 61 4.27 4.54 11.67
CA GLN A 61 4.67 4.01 12.97
C GLN A 61 5.02 2.52 12.92
N LEU A 62 5.34 1.99 11.74
CA LEU A 62 5.77 0.61 11.58
C LEU A 62 7.02 0.33 12.40
N GLU A 63 7.04 -0.83 13.05
CA GLU A 63 8.19 -1.26 13.86
C GLU A 63 9.31 -1.91 13.04
N ALA A 64 9.15 -2.00 11.73
CA ALA A 64 10.19 -2.53 10.84
C ALA A 64 11.35 -1.54 10.72
N ASP A 65 12.50 -2.01 10.20
CA ASP A 65 13.66 -1.16 9.93
C ASP A 65 13.33 0.00 9.00
N MET A 66 12.34 -0.19 8.14
CA MET A 66 11.86 0.84 7.21
C MET A 66 10.48 1.31 7.68
N ASN A 67 10.35 2.54 8.14
CA ASN A 67 9.07 3.12 8.53
C ASN A 67 8.32 3.68 7.31
N GLY A 68 7.06 4.13 7.51
CA GLY A 68 6.23 4.62 6.42
C GLY A 68 6.83 5.80 5.66
N ILE A 69 7.50 6.72 6.35
CA ILE A 69 8.14 7.87 5.72
C ILE A 69 9.29 7.42 4.82
N LYS A 70 10.13 6.54 5.34
CA LYS A 70 11.28 6.01 4.59
C LYS A 70 10.83 5.18 3.40
N LEU A 71 9.80 4.36 3.60
CA LEU A 71 9.23 3.55 2.51
C LEU A 71 8.66 4.45 1.42
N GLY A 72 7.91 5.50 1.79
CA GLY A 72 7.37 6.43 0.82
C GLY A 72 8.46 7.11 -0.01
N SER A 73 9.57 7.49 0.64
CA SER A 73 10.72 8.07 -0.04
C SER A 73 11.35 7.11 -1.05
N GLU A 74 11.49 5.83 -0.67
CA GLU A 74 12.04 4.82 -1.58
C GLU A 74 11.12 4.52 -2.75
N ILE A 75 9.82 4.48 -2.52
CA ILE A 75 8.83 4.26 -3.59
C ILE A 75 8.86 5.39 -4.60
N ARG A 76 9.02 6.63 -4.16
CA ARG A 76 9.06 7.79 -5.03
C ARG A 76 10.21 7.77 -6.03
N LYS A 77 11.25 7.02 -5.77
CA LYS A 77 12.36 6.84 -6.70
C LYS A 77 11.97 5.98 -7.91
N HIS A 78 10.93 5.16 -7.75
CA HIS A 78 10.46 4.23 -8.79
C HIS A 78 9.10 4.65 -9.35
N ASP A 79 8.30 5.37 -8.56
CA ASP A 79 6.97 5.81 -8.92
C ASP A 79 6.80 7.27 -8.48
N PRO A 80 7.16 8.22 -9.34
CA PRO A 80 7.18 9.65 -8.98
C PRO A 80 5.81 10.33 -9.01
N VAL A 81 4.75 9.59 -9.07
CA VAL A 81 3.40 10.16 -9.12
C VAL A 81 2.94 10.76 -7.76
#